data_0863a8e1086d9dd889bfafd51bb53eb2
#
_entry.id   0863a8e1086d9dd889bfafd51bb53eb2
#
_cell.length_a   1.000
_cell.length_b   1.000
_cell.length_c   1.000
_cell.angle_alpha   90.00
_cell.angle_beta   90.00
_cell.angle_gamma   90.00
#
_symmetry.space_group_name_H-M   'P 1'
#
loop_
_entity.id
_entity.type
_entity.pdbx_description
1 polymer ?
#
loop_
_entity_poly.entity_id
_entity_poly.type
_entity_poly.pdbx_seq_one_letter_code
_entity_poly.pdbx_strand_id
1 'polypeptide(L)'
;MYILAPSLLAADFTKLGEQIKETERCGAQFLHIDVMDGIFVPSISFGMPLIESIRPITKQFFDVHLMIVEPERYIQEFVDCGADGITFHLEATKNPQKVIDRIHNAGAKAGISIKPGTALEEVYPYLSQAD
;
A
#
# COMPACT_ATOMS: atom_id res chain seq x y z
N MET A 1 -14.63 -6.15 -14.59
CA MET A 1 -14.38 -4.70 -14.33
C MET A 1 -12.90 -4.56 -14.07
N TYR A 2 -12.22 -3.61 -14.70
CA TYR A 2 -10.80 -3.33 -14.44
C TYR A 2 -10.71 -2.13 -13.51
N ILE A 3 -9.79 -2.18 -12.54
CA ILE A 3 -9.46 -1.07 -11.64
C ILE A 3 -8.10 -0.54 -12.07
N LEU A 4 -8.02 0.78 -12.31
CA LEU A 4 -6.76 1.46 -12.60
C LEU A 4 -6.20 2.03 -11.30
N ALA A 5 -4.93 1.70 -11.01
CA ALA A 5 -4.18 2.13 -9.84
C ALA A 5 -2.82 2.71 -10.28
N PRO A 6 -2.77 3.96 -10.77
CA PRO A 6 -1.50 4.59 -11.12
C PRO A 6 -0.61 4.73 -9.87
N SER A 7 0.69 4.43 -10.05
CA SER A 7 1.66 4.55 -8.96
C SER A 7 2.19 5.97 -8.81
N LEU A 8 2.24 6.45 -7.57
CA LEU A 8 2.86 7.74 -7.22
C LEU A 8 4.34 7.83 -7.58
N LEU A 9 5.04 6.69 -7.64
CA LEU A 9 6.46 6.69 -8.03
C LEU A 9 6.69 7.18 -9.47
N ALA A 10 5.67 7.11 -10.33
CA ALA A 10 5.74 7.58 -11.71
C ALA A 10 5.44 9.09 -11.85
N ALA A 11 5.08 9.77 -10.76
CA ALA A 11 4.69 11.16 -10.78
C ALA A 11 5.89 12.12 -10.75
N ASP A 12 5.70 13.30 -11.27
CA ASP A 12 6.54 14.47 -10.97
C ASP A 12 6.16 15.02 -9.58
N PHE A 13 6.98 14.78 -8.58
CA PHE A 13 6.69 15.19 -7.21
C PHE A 13 6.56 16.70 -7.03
N THR A 14 7.11 17.51 -7.94
CA THR A 14 6.91 18.96 -7.93
C THR A 14 5.49 19.38 -8.33
N LYS A 15 4.73 18.46 -8.96
CA LYS A 15 3.35 18.65 -9.44
C LYS A 15 2.40 17.56 -8.94
N LEU A 16 2.75 16.91 -7.85
CA LEU A 16 2.08 15.71 -7.38
C LEU A 16 0.56 15.88 -7.24
N GLY A 17 0.12 16.96 -6.58
CA GLY A 17 -1.30 17.23 -6.37
C GLY A 17 -2.09 17.44 -7.67
N GLU A 18 -1.48 18.08 -8.67
CA GLU A 18 -2.11 18.28 -10.00
C GLU A 18 -2.25 16.93 -10.73
N GLN A 19 -1.20 16.11 -10.70
CA GLN A 19 -1.19 14.81 -11.37
C GLN A 19 -2.15 13.82 -10.73
N ILE A 20 -2.29 13.82 -9.39
CA ILE A 20 -3.29 13.01 -8.70
C ILE A 20 -4.71 13.38 -9.17
N LYS A 21 -5.04 14.67 -9.19
CA LYS A 21 -6.34 15.12 -9.69
C LYS A 21 -6.56 14.78 -11.17
N GLU A 22 -5.50 14.78 -11.97
CA GLU A 22 -5.58 14.38 -13.38
C GLU A 22 -5.92 12.89 -13.51
N THR A 23 -5.25 12.00 -12.74
CA THR A 23 -5.57 10.56 -12.76
C THR A 23 -7.02 10.29 -12.33
N GLU A 24 -7.51 11.01 -11.32
CA GLU A 24 -8.90 10.91 -10.87
C GLU A 24 -9.88 11.35 -11.97
N ARG A 25 -9.62 12.48 -12.65
CA ARG A 25 -10.43 12.96 -13.77
C ARG A 25 -10.44 12.00 -14.97
N CYS A 26 -9.32 11.29 -15.17
CA CYS A 26 -9.21 10.25 -16.20
C CYS A 26 -9.87 8.92 -15.81
N GLY A 27 -10.47 8.84 -14.63
CA GLY A 27 -11.26 7.69 -14.19
C GLY A 27 -10.47 6.62 -13.45
N ALA A 28 -9.24 6.89 -13.00
CA ALA A 28 -8.52 5.99 -12.11
C ALA A 28 -9.21 5.95 -10.74
N GLN A 29 -9.58 4.76 -10.29
CA GLN A 29 -10.31 4.57 -9.04
C GLN A 29 -9.38 4.49 -7.83
N PHE A 30 -8.17 3.97 -8.03
CA PHE A 30 -7.16 3.75 -7.00
C PHE A 30 -5.95 4.64 -7.24
N LEU A 31 -5.21 4.89 -6.17
CA LEU A 31 -3.89 5.51 -6.20
C LEU A 31 -2.92 4.54 -5.51
N HIS A 32 -1.94 4.02 -6.25
CA HIS A 32 -0.96 3.08 -5.71
C HIS A 32 0.21 3.81 -5.07
N ILE A 33 0.50 3.49 -3.81
CA ILE A 33 1.46 4.21 -2.97
C ILE A 33 2.52 3.24 -2.47
N ASP A 34 3.69 3.23 -3.13
CA ASP A 34 4.80 2.34 -2.81
C ASP A 34 5.69 2.93 -1.70
N VAL A 35 5.61 2.35 -0.51
CA VAL A 35 6.42 2.74 0.66
C VAL A 35 7.62 1.82 0.78
N MET A 36 8.82 2.39 0.72
CA MET A 36 10.10 1.68 0.73
C MET A 36 11.00 2.22 1.83
N ASP A 37 11.62 1.33 2.62
CA ASP A 37 12.43 1.69 3.79
C ASP A 37 13.96 1.63 3.58
N GLY A 38 14.40 1.20 2.40
CA GLY A 38 15.83 1.03 2.10
C GLY A 38 16.47 -0.22 2.72
N ILE A 39 15.70 -1.05 3.44
CA ILE A 39 16.15 -2.30 4.08
C ILE A 39 15.51 -3.50 3.37
N PHE A 40 14.20 -3.53 3.31
CA PHE A 40 13.47 -4.60 2.61
C PHE A 40 13.70 -4.57 1.10
N VAL A 41 13.81 -3.35 0.54
CA VAL A 41 14.21 -3.07 -0.84
C VAL A 41 15.31 -1.99 -0.86
N PRO A 42 16.22 -1.98 -1.86
CA PRO A 42 17.37 -1.06 -1.90
C PRO A 42 16.97 0.35 -2.41
N SER A 43 15.87 0.89 -1.90
CA SER A 43 15.38 2.22 -2.22
C SER A 43 14.60 2.78 -1.03
N ILE A 44 14.57 4.10 -0.90
CA ILE A 44 13.74 4.82 0.07
C ILE A 44 12.79 5.69 -0.74
N SER A 45 11.48 5.59 -0.50
CA SER A 45 10.50 6.41 -1.23
C SER A 45 9.93 7.53 -0.36
N PHE A 46 8.85 7.27 0.32
CA PHE A 46 8.12 8.24 1.17
C PHE A 46 7.30 7.47 2.21
N GLY A 47 6.61 8.17 3.08
CA GLY A 47 5.83 7.57 4.17
C GLY A 47 4.61 8.40 4.55
N MET A 48 4.22 8.29 5.82
CA MET A 48 3.01 8.86 6.39
C MET A 48 2.79 10.35 6.07
N PRO A 49 3.79 11.25 6.21
CA PRO A 49 3.56 12.68 5.97
C PRO A 49 3.11 13.02 4.55
N LEU A 50 3.59 12.26 3.54
CA LEU A 50 3.12 12.44 2.17
C LEU A 50 1.66 11.98 2.04
N ILE A 51 1.33 10.79 2.56
CA ILE A 51 -0.01 10.20 2.47
C ILE A 51 -1.03 11.13 3.12
N GLU A 52 -0.76 11.59 4.33
CA GLU A 52 -1.59 12.56 5.05
C GLU A 52 -1.80 13.85 4.24
N SER A 53 -0.74 14.36 3.61
CA SER A 53 -0.80 15.59 2.82
C SER A 53 -1.66 15.46 1.56
N ILE A 54 -1.65 14.30 0.90
CA ILE A 54 -2.39 14.09 -0.34
C ILE A 54 -3.81 13.56 -0.10
N ARG A 55 -4.11 13.01 1.08
CA ARG A 55 -5.45 12.45 1.37
C ARG A 55 -6.59 13.45 1.12
N PRO A 56 -6.51 14.72 1.52
CA PRO A 56 -7.62 15.67 1.34
C PRO A 56 -7.89 16.08 -0.11
N ILE A 57 -6.96 15.83 -1.04
CA ILE A 57 -7.06 16.36 -2.41
C ILE A 57 -7.72 15.41 -3.41
N THR A 58 -7.98 14.16 -3.04
CA THR A 58 -8.62 13.15 -3.88
C THR A 58 -9.51 12.22 -3.07
N LYS A 59 -10.49 11.60 -3.74
CA LYS A 59 -11.34 10.54 -3.18
C LYS A 59 -10.96 9.13 -3.67
N GLN A 60 -9.88 9.02 -4.45
CA GLN A 60 -9.39 7.71 -4.89
C GLN A 60 -9.09 6.82 -3.68
N PHE A 61 -9.25 5.52 -3.87
CA PHE A 61 -8.85 4.52 -2.89
C PHE A 61 -7.31 4.52 -2.76
N PHE A 62 -6.77 4.71 -1.56
CA PHE A 62 -5.33 4.64 -1.32
C PHE A 62 -4.90 3.21 -1.08
N ASP A 63 -4.30 2.61 -2.11
CA ASP A 63 -3.71 1.27 -2.10
C ASP A 63 -2.23 1.39 -1.69
N VAL A 64 -1.95 1.25 -0.39
CA VAL A 64 -0.61 1.43 0.18
C VAL A 64 0.14 0.11 0.17
N HIS A 65 1.21 0.04 -0.60
CA HIS A 65 2.09 -1.12 -0.72
C HIS A 65 3.33 -0.95 0.15
N LEU A 66 3.44 -1.77 1.18
CA LEU A 66 4.52 -1.71 2.16
C LEU A 66 5.67 -2.64 1.79
N MET A 67 6.72 -2.09 1.21
CA MET A 67 8.01 -2.75 1.00
C MET A 67 8.97 -2.37 2.13
N ILE A 68 8.59 -2.72 3.35
CA ILE A 68 9.30 -2.38 4.60
C ILE A 68 9.44 -3.62 5.49
N VAL A 69 10.44 -3.63 6.36
CA VAL A 69 10.57 -4.68 7.37
C VAL A 69 9.56 -4.50 8.51
N GLU A 70 9.03 -5.61 9.04
CA GLU A 70 8.08 -5.62 10.16
C GLU A 70 6.90 -4.64 9.95
N PRO A 71 6.12 -4.76 8.85
CA PRO A 71 5.05 -3.83 8.50
C PRO A 71 3.98 -3.72 9.59
N GLU A 72 3.80 -4.76 10.40
CA GLU A 72 2.86 -4.78 11.52
C GLU A 72 3.08 -3.67 12.54
N ARG A 73 4.25 -3.02 12.55
CA ARG A 73 4.57 -1.92 13.47
C ARG A 73 3.85 -0.61 13.11
N TYR A 74 3.45 -0.46 11.84
CA TYR A 74 3.03 0.83 11.28
C TYR A 74 1.63 0.82 10.67
N ILE A 75 0.89 -0.29 10.76
CA ILE A 75 -0.42 -0.45 10.10
C ILE A 75 -1.40 0.63 10.54
N GLN A 76 -1.53 0.86 11.86
CA GLN A 76 -2.46 1.83 12.39
C GLN A 76 -2.13 3.24 11.89
N GLU A 77 -0.86 3.61 11.90
CA GLU A 77 -0.39 4.93 11.47
C GLU A 77 -0.67 5.16 9.98
N PHE A 78 -0.51 4.15 9.12
CA PHE A 78 -0.86 4.27 7.71
C PHE A 78 -2.36 4.43 7.49
N VAL A 79 -3.18 3.71 8.24
CA VAL A 79 -4.65 3.85 8.17
C VAL A 79 -5.07 5.23 8.67
N ASP A 80 -4.52 5.70 9.78
CA ASP A 80 -4.80 7.04 10.32
C ASP A 80 -4.42 8.16 9.33
N CYS A 81 -3.37 7.96 8.53
CA CYS A 81 -3.00 8.88 7.44
C CYS A 81 -3.91 8.79 6.21
N GLY A 82 -4.79 7.80 6.13
CA GLY A 82 -5.79 7.68 5.07
C GLY A 82 -5.60 6.52 4.09
N ALA A 83 -4.82 5.49 4.44
CA ALA A 83 -4.77 4.25 3.67
C ALA A 83 -6.13 3.53 3.74
N ASP A 84 -6.70 3.21 2.58
CA ASP A 84 -7.94 2.44 2.47
C ASP A 84 -7.64 0.93 2.34
N GLY A 85 -6.47 0.59 1.80
CA GLY A 85 -5.95 -0.76 1.71
C GLY A 85 -4.45 -0.79 1.95
N ILE A 86 -3.96 -1.88 2.56
CA ILE A 86 -2.55 -2.10 2.82
C ILE A 86 -2.15 -3.47 2.27
N THR A 87 -1.21 -3.45 1.33
CA THR A 87 -0.55 -4.64 0.80
C THR A 87 0.82 -4.78 1.45
N PHE A 88 1.10 -5.93 2.03
CA PHE A 88 2.40 -6.24 2.63
C PHE A 88 3.04 -7.47 1.98
N HIS A 89 4.36 -7.60 2.13
CA HIS A 89 5.08 -8.78 1.66
C HIS A 89 5.13 -9.89 2.70
N LEU A 90 4.87 -11.12 2.25
CA LEU A 90 4.91 -12.31 3.09
C LEU A 90 6.27 -12.45 3.79
N GLU A 91 7.36 -12.13 3.09
CA GLU A 91 8.73 -12.23 3.58
C GLU A 91 9.10 -11.13 4.60
N ALA A 92 8.28 -10.11 4.73
CA ALA A 92 8.56 -8.96 5.61
C ALA A 92 8.17 -9.20 7.06
N THR A 93 7.45 -10.28 7.36
CA THR A 93 6.94 -10.60 8.71
C THR A 93 7.12 -12.08 9.05
N LYS A 94 7.22 -12.36 10.34
CA LYS A 94 7.23 -13.74 10.86
C LYS A 94 5.83 -14.31 11.11
N ASN A 95 4.82 -13.46 11.08
CA ASN A 95 3.43 -13.85 11.36
C ASN A 95 2.46 -13.11 10.42
N PRO A 96 2.29 -13.58 9.17
CA PRO A 96 1.42 -12.95 8.18
C PRO A 96 -0.04 -12.84 8.67
N GLN A 97 -0.55 -13.84 9.39
CA GLN A 97 -1.90 -13.80 9.95
C GLN A 97 -2.11 -12.59 10.84
N LYS A 98 -1.16 -12.31 11.72
CA LYS A 98 -1.23 -11.16 12.63
C LYS A 98 -1.24 -9.83 11.87
N VAL A 99 -0.54 -9.76 10.72
CA VAL A 99 -0.55 -8.55 9.88
C VAL A 99 -1.93 -8.35 9.27
N ILE A 100 -2.52 -9.39 8.68
CA ILE A 100 -3.86 -9.37 8.11
C ILE A 100 -4.89 -8.93 9.15
N ASP A 101 -4.87 -9.58 10.32
CA ASP A 101 -5.79 -9.25 11.42
C ASP A 101 -5.66 -7.79 11.86
N ARG A 102 -4.44 -7.25 11.92
CA ARG A 102 -4.21 -5.85 12.27
C ARG A 102 -4.75 -4.89 11.21
N ILE A 103 -4.57 -5.20 9.93
CA ILE A 103 -5.09 -4.38 8.83
C ILE A 103 -6.62 -4.33 8.90
N HIS A 104 -7.27 -5.47 9.05
CA HIS A 104 -8.73 -5.55 9.17
C HIS A 104 -9.25 -4.85 10.43
N ASN A 105 -8.58 -5.04 11.58
CA ASN A 105 -8.95 -4.38 12.84
C ASN A 105 -8.78 -2.85 12.77
N ALA A 106 -7.85 -2.36 11.97
CA ALA A 106 -7.68 -0.94 11.69
C ALA A 106 -8.73 -0.38 10.71
N GLY A 107 -9.52 -1.25 10.06
CA GLY A 107 -10.60 -0.87 9.15
C GLY A 107 -10.17 -0.75 7.67
N ALA A 108 -8.98 -1.23 7.31
CA ALA A 108 -8.49 -1.23 5.94
C ALA A 108 -8.62 -2.63 5.28
N LYS A 109 -8.51 -2.66 3.95
CA LYS A 109 -8.43 -3.91 3.18
C LYS A 109 -7.01 -4.46 3.19
N ALA A 110 -6.89 -5.80 3.25
CA ALA A 110 -5.60 -6.48 3.31
C ALA A 110 -5.21 -7.09 1.96
N GLY A 111 -4.01 -6.72 1.47
CA GLY A 111 -3.38 -7.33 0.31
C GLY A 111 -2.08 -8.05 0.69
N ILE A 112 -1.71 -9.09 -0.05
CA ILE A 112 -0.49 -9.86 0.16
C ILE A 112 0.33 -9.88 -1.13
N SER A 113 1.61 -9.55 -1.00
CA SER A 113 2.61 -9.65 -2.07
C SER A 113 3.71 -10.64 -1.69
N ILE A 114 4.38 -11.18 -2.71
CA ILE A 114 5.57 -12.01 -2.56
C ILE A 114 6.68 -11.51 -3.49
N LYS A 115 7.92 -11.75 -3.11
CA LYS A 115 9.08 -11.51 -3.99
C LYS A 115 9.16 -12.58 -5.08
N PRO A 116 9.81 -12.29 -6.23
CA PRO A 116 9.92 -13.25 -7.33
C PRO A 116 10.56 -14.61 -6.97
N GLY A 117 11.35 -14.64 -5.90
CA GLY A 117 11.99 -15.88 -5.42
C GLY A 117 11.15 -16.69 -4.43
N THR A 118 10.00 -16.20 -4.00
CA THR A 118 9.10 -16.88 -3.05
C THR A 118 8.11 -17.76 -3.81
N ALA A 119 7.92 -18.99 -3.36
CA ALA A 119 7.00 -19.92 -3.99
C ALA A 119 5.55 -19.45 -3.80
N LEU A 120 4.74 -19.57 -4.85
CA LEU A 120 3.34 -19.12 -4.83
C LEU A 120 2.52 -19.86 -3.76
N GLU A 121 2.84 -21.12 -3.51
CA GLU A 121 2.17 -21.96 -2.52
C GLU A 121 2.25 -21.41 -1.09
N GLU A 122 3.23 -20.58 -0.79
CA GLU A 122 3.38 -19.95 0.53
C GLU A 122 2.26 -18.93 0.83
N VAL A 123 1.62 -18.39 -0.20
CA VAL A 123 0.48 -17.46 -0.05
C VAL A 123 -0.84 -18.19 0.19
N TYR A 124 -0.99 -19.43 -0.28
CA TYR A 124 -2.27 -20.16 -0.27
C TYR A 124 -3.00 -20.17 1.08
N PRO A 125 -2.32 -20.33 2.25
CA PRO A 125 -3.00 -20.32 3.54
C PRO A 125 -3.72 -19.00 3.86
N TYR A 126 -3.34 -17.91 3.21
CA TYR A 126 -3.81 -16.55 3.52
C TYR A 126 -4.79 -15.98 2.48
N LEU A 127 -4.91 -16.61 1.29
CA LEU A 127 -5.72 -16.08 0.18
C LEU A 127 -7.18 -15.87 0.53
N SER A 128 -7.76 -16.71 1.39
CA SER A 128 -9.17 -16.57 1.79
C SER A 128 -9.43 -15.37 2.71
N GLN A 129 -8.38 -14.70 3.15
CA GLN A 129 -8.44 -13.57 4.07
C GLN A 129 -7.95 -12.27 3.41
N ALA A 130 -7.36 -12.36 2.22
CA ALA A 130 -7.04 -11.19 1.41
C ALA A 130 -8.29 -10.66 0.71
N ASP A 131 -8.34 -9.33 0.51
CA ASP A 131 -9.46 -8.62 -0.13
C ASP A 131 -9.36 -8.49 -1.65
#